data_72cbf1bb9b280c181e19a3cd1dc2264d
#
_entry.id   72cbf1bb9b280c181e19a3cd1dc2264d
#
_cell.length_a   1.000
_cell.length_b   1.000
_cell.length_c   1.000
_cell.angle_alpha   90.00
_cell.angle_beta   90.00
_cell.angle_gamma   90.00
#
_symmetry.space_group_name_H-M   'P 1'
#
loop_
_entity.id
_entity.type
_entity.pdbx_description
1 polymer ?
#
loop_
_entity_poly.entity_id
_entity_poly.type
_entity_poly.pdbx_seq_one_letter_code
_entity_poly.pdbx_strand_id
1 'polypeptide(L)'
;VITTPTRRPRTHARTFALALAAGALVVGTSACTGGTAEAEDTTDTTPAPDPVATTADTGADDDPTAPAGGDLLDGTHQVDIQTYGGEWVTTTVEGGVTTVADPAEAGGVATTWVFEPTGETFQVRTTATTDGQPSCLSLPGDDVITVAPCDPAAPDQQLDVAALDQPEQVNISSAAGVVVADQEGGLALDPDPSSPASVFTLVDRGAAQG
;
A
#
# COMPACT_ATOMS: atom_id res chain seq x y z
N VAL A 1 -33.51 -13.26 47.04
CA VAL A 1 -34.13 -12.33 46.09
C VAL A 1 -33.01 -11.42 45.62
N ILE A 2 -32.52 -11.65 44.37
CA ILE A 2 -31.43 -10.87 43.79
C ILE A 2 -32.05 -9.90 42.80
N THR A 3 -31.99 -8.62 43.06
CA THR A 3 -32.54 -7.57 42.25
C THR A 3 -31.47 -7.08 41.27
N THR A 4 -31.70 -7.32 39.98
CA THR A 4 -30.80 -6.89 38.91
C THR A 4 -31.12 -5.44 38.51
N PRO A 5 -30.14 -4.51 38.44
CA PRO A 5 -30.38 -3.15 38.00
C PRO A 5 -30.44 -3.08 36.46
N THR A 6 -31.56 -2.60 35.92
CA THR A 6 -31.80 -2.33 34.50
C THR A 6 -31.00 -1.09 34.07
N ARG A 7 -30.01 -1.25 33.22
CA ARG A 7 -29.29 -0.15 32.56
C ARG A 7 -30.12 0.42 31.40
N ARG A 8 -30.45 1.70 31.48
CA ARG A 8 -31.08 2.47 30.39
C ARG A 8 -30.03 2.85 29.33
N PRO A 9 -30.33 2.72 28.04
CA PRO A 9 -29.44 3.22 26.98
C PRO A 9 -29.48 4.75 26.93
N ARG A 10 -28.28 5.37 26.90
CA ARG A 10 -28.13 6.82 26.61
C ARG A 10 -28.04 7.00 25.10
N THR A 11 -29.08 7.55 24.51
CA THR A 11 -29.11 8.04 23.14
C THR A 11 -28.36 9.38 23.09
N HIS A 12 -27.18 9.41 22.47
CA HIS A 12 -26.52 10.66 22.10
C HIS A 12 -26.97 11.09 20.72
N ALA A 13 -27.86 12.09 20.66
CA ALA A 13 -28.18 12.78 19.42
C ALA A 13 -26.99 13.68 19.04
N ARG A 14 -26.30 13.35 17.93
CA ARG A 14 -25.31 14.22 17.31
C ARG A 14 -26.00 15.10 16.27
N THR A 15 -26.03 16.38 16.55
CA THR A 15 -26.52 17.42 15.64
C THR A 15 -25.38 17.73 14.66
N PHE A 16 -25.57 17.38 13.38
CA PHE A 16 -24.65 17.79 12.31
C PHE A 16 -25.06 19.19 11.84
N ALA A 17 -24.14 20.14 11.97
CA ALA A 17 -24.25 21.47 11.38
C ALA A 17 -23.65 21.41 9.96
N LEU A 18 -24.50 21.58 8.92
CA LEU A 18 -24.05 21.79 7.54
C LEU A 18 -23.47 23.21 7.41
N ALA A 19 -22.19 23.31 7.07
CA ALA A 19 -21.59 24.54 6.58
C ALA A 19 -21.43 24.45 5.05
N LEU A 20 -22.22 25.22 4.32
CA LEU A 20 -22.07 25.45 2.87
C LEU A 20 -20.97 26.50 2.66
N ALA A 21 -19.87 26.10 2.02
CA ALA A 21 -18.88 27.01 1.49
C ALA A 21 -18.93 26.97 -0.03
N ALA A 22 -19.37 28.06 -0.65
CA ALA A 22 -19.31 28.31 -2.09
C ALA A 22 -17.91 28.82 -2.45
N GLY A 23 -17.18 28.11 -3.30
CA GLY A 23 -15.84 28.48 -3.80
C GLY A 23 -15.81 28.51 -5.32
N ALA A 24 -15.37 29.63 -5.90
CA ALA A 24 -15.46 30.05 -7.28
C ALA A 24 -14.60 29.23 -8.24
N LEU A 25 -15.15 28.95 -9.44
CA LEU A 25 -14.45 28.46 -10.63
C LEU A 25 -13.47 29.52 -11.17
N VAL A 26 -12.20 29.11 -11.36
CA VAL A 26 -11.26 29.82 -12.24
C VAL A 26 -10.94 28.90 -13.41
N VAL A 27 -11.43 29.28 -14.59
CA VAL A 27 -11.10 28.63 -15.87
C VAL A 27 -9.84 29.29 -16.43
N GLY A 28 -8.72 28.53 -16.43
CA GLY A 28 -7.48 28.92 -17.08
C GLY A 28 -7.30 28.17 -18.40
N THR A 29 -7.53 28.84 -19.54
CA THR A 29 -7.20 28.34 -20.87
C THR A 29 -5.74 28.70 -21.20
N SER A 30 -4.86 27.71 -21.37
CA SER A 30 -3.54 27.91 -21.98
C SER A 30 -3.48 27.18 -23.32
N ALA A 31 -3.48 28.00 -24.38
CA ALA A 31 -3.15 27.58 -25.73
C ALA A 31 -1.63 27.54 -25.88
N CYS A 32 -1.05 26.46 -26.34
CA CYS A 32 0.32 26.39 -26.85
C CYS A 32 0.31 25.97 -28.31
N THR A 33 0.78 26.90 -29.06
CA THR A 33 1.03 27.00 -30.51
C THR A 33 2.04 25.97 -30.98
N GLY A 34 1.83 25.50 -32.22
CA GLY A 34 2.67 24.52 -32.92
C GLY A 34 4.10 25.03 -33.21
N GLY A 35 4.98 24.08 -33.39
CA GLY A 35 6.31 24.17 -33.94
C GLY A 35 6.54 23.04 -34.91
N THR A 36 6.42 23.37 -36.22
CA THR A 36 6.88 22.58 -37.35
C THR A 36 8.40 22.73 -37.46
N ALA A 37 9.14 21.64 -37.55
CA ALA A 37 10.53 21.68 -38.00
C ALA A 37 10.82 20.50 -38.91
N GLU A 38 11.39 20.86 -40.03
CA GLU A 38 11.64 20.22 -41.26
C GLU A 38 12.58 18.99 -41.18
N ALA A 39 12.37 18.09 -42.11
CA ALA A 39 13.24 16.96 -42.44
C ALA A 39 14.49 17.45 -43.14
N GLU A 40 15.67 17.04 -42.71
CA GLU A 40 16.86 16.98 -43.55
C GLU A 40 17.39 15.56 -43.69
N ASP A 41 17.31 15.08 -44.89
CA ASP A 41 17.88 13.88 -45.48
C ASP A 41 19.41 14.05 -45.59
N THR A 42 20.18 13.20 -44.96
CA THR A 42 21.61 13.02 -45.27
C THR A 42 21.95 11.54 -45.27
N THR A 43 21.89 10.97 -46.43
CA THR A 43 22.57 9.72 -46.80
C THR A 43 24.07 9.90 -46.67
N ASP A 44 24.73 9.19 -45.76
CA ASP A 44 26.17 8.95 -45.82
C ASP A 44 26.47 7.45 -45.69
N THR A 45 27.05 6.94 -46.74
CA THR A 45 27.48 5.55 -46.92
C THR A 45 28.91 5.42 -46.39
N THR A 46 29.10 4.67 -45.34
CA THR A 46 30.45 4.32 -44.86
C THR A 46 30.61 2.81 -44.73
N PRO A 47 31.73 2.26 -45.20
CA PRO A 47 31.94 0.83 -45.32
C PRO A 47 32.21 0.11 -44.01
N ALA A 48 31.81 -1.16 -43.94
CA ALA A 48 31.96 -2.06 -42.83
C ALA A 48 33.44 -2.29 -42.45
N PRO A 49 33.78 -2.29 -41.16
CA PRO A 49 35.00 -2.92 -40.65
C PRO A 49 34.75 -4.40 -40.30
N ASP A 50 35.78 -5.22 -40.53
CA ASP A 50 35.89 -6.63 -40.24
C ASP A 50 35.56 -7.03 -38.78
N PRO A 51 35.09 -8.27 -38.55
CA PRO A 51 34.83 -8.78 -37.22
C PRO A 51 36.12 -9.12 -36.48
N VAL A 52 36.51 -8.29 -35.55
CA VAL A 52 37.52 -8.64 -34.53
C VAL A 52 36.85 -9.55 -33.50
N ALA A 53 37.30 -10.80 -33.46
CA ALA A 53 36.93 -11.73 -32.40
C ALA A 53 37.42 -11.19 -31.03
N THR A 54 36.52 -10.66 -30.25
CA THR A 54 36.79 -10.32 -28.86
C THR A 54 36.33 -11.47 -27.97
N THR A 55 37.23 -12.08 -27.28
CA THR A 55 37.05 -13.07 -26.22
C THR A 55 35.96 -12.62 -25.26
N ALA A 56 34.97 -13.52 -25.06
CA ALA A 56 33.95 -13.38 -24.05
C ALA A 56 34.62 -13.36 -22.67
N ASP A 57 34.69 -12.17 -22.09
CA ASP A 57 34.88 -12.01 -20.66
C ASP A 57 33.49 -12.25 -20.04
N THR A 58 33.37 -13.42 -19.40
CA THR A 58 32.17 -13.77 -18.63
C THR A 58 32.32 -13.05 -17.27
N GLY A 59 32.13 -11.73 -17.30
CA GLY A 59 31.79 -10.98 -16.11
C GLY A 59 30.36 -11.38 -15.75
N ALA A 60 30.22 -12.16 -14.70
CA ALA A 60 28.94 -12.28 -14.01
C ALA A 60 28.65 -10.90 -13.43
N ASP A 61 27.84 -10.11 -14.15
CA ASP A 61 27.11 -9.01 -13.54
C ASP A 61 26.13 -9.67 -12.56
N ASP A 62 26.51 -9.70 -11.28
CA ASP A 62 25.57 -9.83 -10.19
C ASP A 62 24.73 -8.55 -10.20
N ASP A 63 23.80 -8.47 -11.16
CA ASP A 63 22.66 -7.57 -11.09
C ASP A 63 21.87 -8.04 -9.86
N PRO A 64 21.73 -7.21 -8.82
CA PRO A 64 20.90 -7.57 -7.69
C PRO A 64 19.47 -7.77 -8.25
N THR A 65 19.15 -9.02 -8.54
CA THR A 65 17.80 -9.42 -8.94
C THR A 65 16.89 -8.94 -7.83
N ALA A 66 16.05 -7.95 -8.13
CA ALA A 66 15.02 -7.52 -7.20
C ALA A 66 14.26 -8.77 -6.73
N PRO A 67 14.02 -8.92 -5.42
CA PRO A 67 13.35 -10.10 -4.89
C PRO A 67 12.00 -10.25 -5.61
N ALA A 68 11.72 -11.46 -6.07
CA ALA A 68 10.39 -11.78 -6.59
C ALA A 68 9.38 -11.58 -5.46
N GLY A 69 8.14 -11.14 -5.77
CA GLY A 69 7.14 -10.78 -4.76
C GLY A 69 6.92 -11.82 -3.65
N GLY A 70 7.27 -13.10 -3.90
CA GLY A 70 7.28 -14.16 -2.88
C GLY A 70 8.29 -13.96 -1.76
N ASP A 71 9.42 -13.34 -2.04
CA ASP A 71 10.46 -13.10 -1.03
C ASP A 71 10.09 -11.96 -0.08
N LEU A 72 9.22 -11.02 -0.52
CA LEU A 72 8.74 -9.92 0.32
C LEU A 72 7.70 -10.35 1.36
N LEU A 73 7.20 -11.59 1.26
CA LEU A 73 6.19 -12.16 2.15
C LEU A 73 6.79 -13.15 3.17
N ASP A 74 8.10 -13.25 3.28
CA ASP A 74 8.80 -14.22 4.15
C ASP A 74 9.07 -13.70 5.58
N GLY A 75 8.70 -12.45 5.87
CA GLY A 75 8.91 -11.81 7.16
C GLY A 75 10.29 -11.16 7.32
N THR A 76 11.18 -11.27 6.33
CA THR A 76 12.55 -10.77 6.43
C THR A 76 12.75 -9.39 5.80
N HIS A 77 11.74 -8.89 5.06
CA HIS A 77 11.78 -7.61 4.37
C HIS A 77 10.83 -6.58 4.98
N GLN A 78 11.25 -5.33 4.98
CA GLN A 78 10.36 -4.18 5.15
C GLN A 78 9.89 -3.72 3.78
N VAL A 79 8.61 -3.42 3.67
CA VAL A 79 8.01 -2.93 2.43
C VAL A 79 7.16 -1.69 2.70
N ASP A 80 7.06 -0.79 1.73
CA ASP A 80 5.96 0.13 1.67
C ASP A 80 4.84 -0.49 0.83
N ILE A 81 3.59 -0.27 1.23
CA ILE A 81 2.42 -0.75 0.50
C ILE A 81 1.87 0.43 -0.31
N GLN A 82 1.84 0.26 -1.64
CA GLN A 82 1.29 1.26 -2.55
C GLN A 82 -0.06 0.77 -3.11
N THR A 83 -1.06 1.63 -3.11
CA THR A 83 -2.36 1.36 -3.71
C THR A 83 -2.27 1.37 -5.24
N TYR A 84 -3.26 0.81 -5.93
CA TYR A 84 -3.39 0.92 -7.38
C TYR A 84 -3.41 2.38 -7.88
N GLY A 85 -3.92 3.31 -7.06
CA GLY A 85 -3.92 4.75 -7.34
C GLY A 85 -2.55 5.43 -7.15
N GLY A 86 -1.55 4.72 -6.66
CA GLY A 86 -0.20 5.24 -6.42
C GLY A 86 0.00 5.92 -5.07
N GLU A 87 -1.00 5.88 -4.19
CA GLU A 87 -0.89 6.38 -2.81
C GLU A 87 -0.24 5.34 -1.89
N TRP A 88 0.33 5.78 -0.79
CA TRP A 88 1.07 4.97 0.16
C TRP A 88 0.24 4.72 1.43
N VAL A 89 0.16 3.47 1.83
CA VAL A 89 -0.55 3.07 3.06
C VAL A 89 0.29 3.43 4.27
N THR A 90 -0.30 4.18 5.20
CA THR A 90 0.34 4.59 6.44
C THR A 90 -0.60 4.44 7.63
N THR A 91 -0.06 4.48 8.83
CA THR A 91 -0.85 4.55 10.06
C THR A 91 -1.13 6.00 10.44
N THR A 92 -2.12 6.22 11.29
CA THR A 92 -2.35 7.51 11.96
C THR A 92 -1.90 7.45 13.41
N VAL A 93 -1.72 8.60 14.04
CA VAL A 93 -1.36 8.68 15.46
C VAL A 93 -2.42 8.11 16.42
N GLU A 94 -3.67 8.02 15.94
CA GLU A 94 -4.78 7.41 16.69
C GLU A 94 -4.90 5.89 16.44
N GLY A 95 -4.00 5.28 15.67
CA GLY A 95 -4.03 3.85 15.36
C GLY A 95 -4.96 3.47 14.19
N GLY A 96 -5.44 4.43 13.41
CA GLY A 96 -6.12 4.19 12.15
C GLY A 96 -5.13 3.87 11.03
N VAL A 97 -5.66 3.48 9.87
CA VAL A 97 -4.90 3.30 8.62
C VAL A 97 -5.47 4.23 7.57
N THR A 98 -4.60 4.89 6.82
CA THR A 98 -4.96 5.87 5.79
C THR A 98 -3.99 5.77 4.62
N THR A 99 -4.23 6.54 3.56
CA THR A 99 -3.29 6.69 2.46
C THR A 99 -2.76 8.11 2.36
N VAL A 100 -1.55 8.27 1.85
CA VAL A 100 -0.91 9.56 1.59
C VAL A 100 -0.28 9.56 0.19
N ALA A 101 -0.28 10.70 -0.47
CA ALA A 101 0.31 10.82 -1.80
C ALA A 101 1.85 10.73 -1.76
N ASP A 102 2.47 11.19 -0.67
CA ASP A 102 3.92 11.13 -0.45
C ASP A 102 4.19 10.60 0.98
N PRO A 103 5.05 9.58 1.16
CA PRO A 103 5.46 9.10 2.48
C PRO A 103 6.01 10.19 3.41
N ALA A 104 6.61 11.25 2.87
CA ALA A 104 7.09 12.39 3.64
C ALA A 104 5.93 13.17 4.32
N GLU A 105 4.72 13.08 3.80
CA GLU A 105 3.51 13.71 4.37
C GLU A 105 2.94 12.93 5.55
N ALA A 106 3.40 11.71 5.79
CA ALA A 106 2.95 10.88 6.92
C ALA A 106 3.31 11.47 8.30
N GLY A 107 4.01 12.61 8.35
CA GLY A 107 4.26 13.34 9.60
C GLY A 107 5.14 12.59 10.61
N GLY A 108 5.97 11.64 10.14
CA GLY A 108 6.82 10.79 10.98
C GLY A 108 6.12 9.54 11.51
N VAL A 109 4.92 9.24 11.04
CA VAL A 109 4.26 7.95 11.28
C VAL A 109 4.82 6.92 10.30
N ALA A 110 4.91 5.65 10.72
CA ALA A 110 5.50 4.62 9.89
C ALA A 110 4.65 4.32 8.65
N THR A 111 5.32 4.27 7.50
CA THR A 111 4.75 3.81 6.22
C THR A 111 5.22 2.40 5.88
N THR A 112 6.17 1.84 6.62
CA THR A 112 6.77 0.54 6.33
C THR A 112 6.10 -0.58 7.12
N TRP A 113 6.00 -1.72 6.46
CA TRP A 113 5.31 -2.91 6.91
C TRP A 113 6.19 -4.15 6.76
N VAL A 114 5.89 -5.18 7.51
CA VAL A 114 6.51 -6.52 7.40
C VAL A 114 5.39 -7.54 7.33
N PHE A 115 5.41 -8.42 6.34
CA PHE A 115 4.47 -9.52 6.20
C PHE A 115 5.03 -10.76 6.88
N GLU A 116 4.59 -11.06 8.09
CA GLU A 116 5.06 -12.19 8.88
C GLU A 116 4.14 -13.40 8.66
N PRO A 117 4.63 -14.50 8.07
CA PRO A 117 3.82 -15.70 7.87
C PRO A 117 3.49 -16.38 9.22
N THR A 118 2.22 -16.71 9.43
CA THR A 118 1.68 -17.36 10.63
C THR A 118 0.92 -18.64 10.26
N GLY A 119 1.62 -19.58 9.61
CA GLY A 119 1.03 -20.79 9.06
C GLY A 119 0.49 -20.56 7.65
N GLU A 120 -0.84 -20.62 7.45
CA GLU A 120 -1.47 -20.36 6.14
C GLU A 120 -1.88 -18.90 5.95
N THR A 121 -1.75 -18.08 6.99
CA THR A 121 -2.10 -16.66 7.01
C THR A 121 -0.88 -15.80 7.31
N PHE A 122 -1.08 -14.49 7.34
CA PHE A 122 -0.04 -13.50 7.62
C PHE A 122 -0.48 -12.55 8.73
N GLN A 123 0.47 -12.13 9.56
CA GLN A 123 0.34 -10.87 10.30
C GLN A 123 1.08 -9.77 9.53
N VAL A 124 0.41 -8.66 9.27
CA VAL A 124 1.01 -7.49 8.61
C VAL A 124 1.40 -6.49 9.69
N ARG A 125 2.67 -6.54 10.08
CA ARG A 125 3.23 -5.73 11.16
C ARG A 125 3.72 -4.40 10.61
N THR A 126 3.33 -3.29 11.24
CA THR A 126 3.91 -1.97 10.96
C THR A 126 5.17 -1.75 11.81
N THR A 127 6.08 -0.90 11.32
CA THR A 127 7.25 -0.44 12.09
C THR A 127 6.87 0.58 13.19
N ALA A 128 5.62 1.09 13.18
CA ALA A 128 5.08 1.86 14.29
C ALA A 128 4.85 0.96 15.51
N THR A 129 4.90 1.56 16.68
CA THR A 129 4.61 0.86 17.95
C THR A 129 3.43 1.52 18.66
N THR A 130 2.56 0.70 19.24
CA THR A 130 1.50 1.16 20.16
C THR A 130 1.92 0.80 21.57
N ASP A 131 2.04 1.81 22.43
CA ASP A 131 2.52 1.64 23.82
C ASP A 131 3.87 0.90 23.94
N GLY A 132 4.75 1.09 22.95
CA GLY A 132 6.07 0.45 22.88
C GLY A 132 6.03 -1.02 22.47
N GLN A 133 4.88 -1.52 22.00
CA GLN A 133 4.72 -2.87 21.46
C GLN A 133 4.54 -2.81 19.94
N PRO A 134 5.01 -3.85 19.19
CA PRO A 134 4.73 -3.95 17.77
C PRO A 134 3.23 -3.88 17.49
N SER A 135 2.84 -3.21 16.41
CA SER A 135 1.46 -3.06 15.99
C SER A 135 1.22 -3.81 14.67
N CYS A 136 0.09 -4.50 14.60
CA CYS A 136 -0.33 -5.27 13.43
C CYS A 136 -1.63 -4.71 12.86
N LEU A 137 -1.78 -4.84 11.54
CA LEU A 137 -3.01 -4.54 10.84
C LEU A 137 -4.14 -5.44 11.36
N SER A 138 -5.28 -4.84 11.67
CA SER A 138 -6.45 -5.50 12.25
C SER A 138 -7.69 -5.13 11.46
N LEU A 139 -8.45 -6.16 11.05
CA LEU A 139 -9.68 -6.07 10.26
C LEU A 139 -10.87 -6.62 11.09
N PRO A 140 -11.40 -5.86 12.07
CA PRO A 140 -12.40 -6.37 13.01
C PRO A 140 -13.79 -6.63 12.39
N GLY A 141 -14.01 -6.27 11.13
CA GLY A 141 -15.22 -6.60 10.38
C GLY A 141 -16.33 -5.56 10.42
N ASP A 142 -16.11 -4.43 11.09
CA ASP A 142 -17.07 -3.31 11.15
C ASP A 142 -16.73 -2.21 10.14
N ASP A 143 -16.20 -2.56 8.96
CA ASP A 143 -15.66 -1.67 7.92
C ASP A 143 -14.56 -0.72 8.44
N VAL A 144 -13.96 -1.05 9.56
CA VAL A 144 -12.88 -0.28 10.19
C VAL A 144 -11.58 -1.05 10.07
N ILE A 145 -10.59 -0.40 9.47
CA ILE A 145 -9.22 -0.92 9.36
C ILE A 145 -8.34 -0.13 10.33
N THR A 146 -7.69 -0.84 11.25
CA THR A 146 -6.86 -0.23 12.29
C THR A 146 -5.55 -0.97 12.45
N VAL A 147 -4.66 -0.42 13.28
CA VAL A 147 -3.54 -1.16 13.87
C VAL A 147 -3.78 -1.34 15.36
N ALA A 148 -3.44 -2.52 15.85
CA ALA A 148 -3.53 -2.90 17.26
C ALA A 148 -2.24 -3.62 17.68
N PRO A 149 -1.93 -3.75 18.99
CA PRO A 149 -0.82 -4.57 19.43
C PRO A 149 -0.90 -5.97 18.79
N CYS A 150 0.23 -6.47 18.27
CA CYS A 150 0.25 -7.77 17.59
C CYS A 150 -0.14 -8.90 18.56
N ASP A 151 -1.15 -9.67 18.20
CA ASP A 151 -1.59 -10.89 18.90
C ASP A 151 -1.75 -12.01 17.87
N PRO A 152 -0.88 -13.04 17.87
CA PRO A 152 -0.98 -14.15 16.92
C PRO A 152 -2.24 -15.00 17.11
N ALA A 153 -2.98 -14.83 18.20
CA ALA A 153 -4.25 -15.51 18.44
C ALA A 153 -5.48 -14.66 18.01
N ALA A 154 -5.29 -13.40 17.64
CA ALA A 154 -6.38 -12.54 17.23
C ALA A 154 -6.83 -12.85 15.78
N PRO A 155 -8.07 -13.29 15.55
CA PRO A 155 -8.52 -13.71 14.22
C PRO A 155 -8.63 -12.54 13.24
N ASP A 156 -8.82 -11.32 13.72
CA ASP A 156 -8.87 -10.08 12.94
C ASP A 156 -7.49 -9.59 12.48
N GLN A 157 -6.42 -10.21 12.98
CA GLN A 157 -5.03 -9.98 12.56
C GLN A 157 -4.47 -11.14 11.71
N GLN A 158 -5.26 -12.20 11.49
CA GLN A 158 -4.89 -13.31 10.62
C GLN A 158 -5.41 -13.02 9.21
N LEU A 159 -4.52 -12.58 8.32
CA LEU A 159 -4.88 -12.08 7.01
C LEU A 159 -4.46 -13.08 5.93
N ASP A 160 -5.30 -13.25 4.92
CA ASP A 160 -4.95 -13.92 3.69
C ASP A 160 -4.25 -12.93 2.77
N VAL A 161 -3.05 -13.26 2.30
CA VAL A 161 -2.29 -12.46 1.35
C VAL A 161 -2.04 -13.30 0.10
N ALA A 162 -2.66 -12.92 -0.99
CA ALA A 162 -2.54 -13.60 -2.27
C ALA A 162 -1.63 -12.82 -3.22
N ALA A 163 -0.52 -13.43 -3.65
CA ALA A 163 0.31 -12.89 -4.71
C ALA A 163 -0.45 -12.92 -6.05
N LEU A 164 -0.31 -11.86 -6.85
CA LEU A 164 -0.95 -11.72 -8.15
C LEU A 164 0.03 -12.08 -9.30
N ASP A 165 -0.48 -12.00 -10.53
CA ASP A 165 0.31 -12.34 -11.73
C ASP A 165 1.51 -11.40 -11.97
N GLN A 166 1.46 -10.19 -11.47
CA GLN A 166 2.60 -9.27 -11.54
C GLN A 166 3.46 -9.42 -10.29
N PRO A 167 4.78 -9.39 -10.45
CA PRO A 167 5.70 -9.39 -9.32
C PRO A 167 5.33 -8.26 -8.34
N GLU A 168 5.47 -8.53 -7.05
CA GLU A 168 5.26 -7.54 -5.98
C GLU A 168 3.80 -7.07 -5.80
N GLN A 169 2.85 -7.57 -6.59
CA GLN A 169 1.44 -7.25 -6.40
C GLN A 169 0.73 -8.32 -5.55
N VAL A 170 -0.10 -7.83 -4.63
CA VAL A 170 -0.85 -8.67 -3.71
C VAL A 170 -2.29 -8.17 -3.55
N ASN A 171 -3.18 -9.09 -3.17
CA ASN A 171 -4.43 -8.78 -2.46
C ASN A 171 -4.27 -9.11 -0.99
N ILE A 172 -4.91 -8.33 -0.13
CA ILE A 172 -4.99 -8.55 1.31
C ILE A 172 -6.45 -8.73 1.68
N SER A 173 -6.78 -9.80 2.40
CA SER A 173 -8.16 -10.11 2.76
C SER A 173 -8.26 -10.77 4.13
N SER A 174 -9.48 -10.85 4.64
CA SER A 174 -9.86 -11.60 5.83
C SER A 174 -11.24 -12.21 5.64
N ALA A 175 -11.75 -12.89 6.66
CA ALA A 175 -13.14 -13.37 6.66
C ALA A 175 -14.18 -12.22 6.54
N ALA A 176 -13.79 -10.98 6.83
CA ALA A 176 -14.66 -9.80 6.75
C ALA A 176 -14.75 -9.21 5.33
N GLY A 177 -13.75 -9.47 4.46
CA GLY A 177 -13.71 -8.95 3.09
C GLY A 177 -12.29 -8.71 2.61
N VAL A 178 -12.18 -8.14 1.42
CA VAL A 178 -10.92 -7.75 0.78
C VAL A 178 -10.64 -6.29 1.09
N VAL A 179 -9.40 -5.98 1.43
CA VAL A 179 -8.96 -4.60 1.61
C VAL A 179 -8.93 -3.90 0.25
N VAL A 180 -9.53 -2.74 0.17
CA VAL A 180 -9.53 -1.87 -1.02
C VAL A 180 -9.09 -0.47 -0.66
N ALA A 181 -8.46 0.22 -1.61
CA ALA A 181 -8.20 1.65 -1.49
C ALA A 181 -9.50 2.44 -1.68
N ASP A 182 -9.85 3.29 -0.73
CA ASP A 182 -11.02 4.16 -0.82
C ASP A 182 -10.71 5.40 -1.66
N GLN A 183 -11.70 5.87 -2.42
CA GLN A 183 -11.56 7.09 -3.25
C GLN A 183 -11.46 8.38 -2.42
N GLU A 184 -11.84 8.34 -1.16
CA GLU A 184 -11.81 9.48 -0.23
C GLU A 184 -10.47 9.56 0.55
N GLY A 185 -9.55 8.65 0.27
CA GLY A 185 -8.24 8.53 0.92
C GLY A 185 -8.31 7.68 2.19
N GLY A 186 -7.92 6.43 2.07
CA GLY A 186 -7.94 5.45 3.14
C GLY A 186 -8.10 4.04 2.62
N LEU A 187 -8.42 3.13 3.51
CA LEU A 187 -8.72 1.75 3.18
C LEU A 187 -10.12 1.39 3.66
N ALA A 188 -10.79 0.54 2.92
CA ALA A 188 -12.11 -0.03 3.25
C ALA A 188 -12.12 -1.54 3.04
N LEU A 189 -13.17 -2.21 3.48
CA LEU A 189 -13.42 -3.61 3.16
C LEU A 189 -14.50 -3.72 2.08
N ASP A 190 -14.26 -4.52 1.06
CA ASP A 190 -15.19 -4.81 -0.02
C ASP A 190 -15.40 -6.33 -0.11
N PRO A 191 -16.60 -6.83 -0.31
CA PRO A 191 -16.84 -8.24 -0.56
C PRO A 191 -16.36 -8.71 -1.95
N ASP A 192 -16.10 -7.79 -2.90
CA ASP A 192 -15.69 -8.10 -4.27
C ASP A 192 -14.17 -7.96 -4.47
N PRO A 193 -13.42 -9.09 -4.61
CA PRO A 193 -11.98 -9.07 -4.81
C PRO A 193 -11.55 -8.65 -6.23
N SER A 194 -12.47 -8.50 -7.17
CA SER A 194 -12.16 -8.21 -8.58
C SER A 194 -11.96 -6.71 -8.86
N SER A 195 -12.15 -5.85 -7.86
CA SER A 195 -11.90 -4.42 -7.97
C SER A 195 -10.40 -4.13 -8.17
N PRO A 196 -9.99 -3.27 -9.12
CA PRO A 196 -8.60 -2.80 -9.19
C PRO A 196 -8.12 -2.13 -7.91
N ALA A 197 -9.04 -1.57 -7.11
CA ALA A 197 -8.73 -0.95 -5.82
C ALA A 197 -8.25 -1.94 -4.75
N SER A 198 -8.41 -3.27 -4.97
CA SER A 198 -7.89 -4.31 -4.08
C SER A 198 -6.44 -4.69 -4.38
N VAL A 199 -5.84 -4.15 -5.45
CA VAL A 199 -4.47 -4.45 -5.85
C VAL A 199 -3.52 -3.51 -5.12
N PHE A 200 -2.58 -4.09 -4.37
CA PHE A 200 -1.49 -3.37 -3.72
C PHE A 200 -0.15 -3.80 -4.30
N THR A 201 0.78 -2.86 -4.42
CA THR A 201 2.16 -3.13 -4.83
C THR A 201 3.06 -3.00 -3.60
N LEU A 202 3.89 -4.02 -3.37
CA LEU A 202 4.88 -4.02 -2.30
C LEU A 202 6.18 -3.44 -2.84
N VAL A 203 6.68 -2.39 -2.21
CA VAL A 203 7.94 -1.75 -2.58
C VAL A 203 8.98 -2.06 -1.52
N ASP A 204 10.00 -2.85 -1.87
CA ASP A 204 11.05 -3.28 -0.94
C ASP A 204 11.80 -2.09 -0.33
N ARG A 205 12.00 -2.14 0.97
CA ARG A 205 12.77 -1.16 1.77
C ARG A 205 13.97 -1.82 2.46
N GLY A 206 14.27 -3.06 2.10
CA GLY A 206 15.39 -3.82 2.62
C GLY A 206 15.00 -4.69 3.83
N ALA A 207 16.03 -5.18 4.54
CA ALA A 207 15.84 -6.12 5.62
C ALA A 207 14.99 -5.56 6.77
N ALA A 208 14.09 -6.40 7.28
CA ALA A 208 13.32 -6.09 8.47
C ALA A 208 14.24 -5.93 9.68
N GLN A 209 14.03 -4.87 10.45
CA GLN A 209 14.73 -4.68 11.71
C GLN A 209 13.95 -5.41 12.81
N GLY A 210 14.64 -6.37 13.45
CA GLY A 210 14.10 -7.14 14.57
C GLY A 210 14.12 -6.35 15.87
#